data_f3cd41b7ced55517c9fe631cca7fa833
#
_entry.id   f3cd41b7ced55517c9fe631cca7fa833
#
_cell.length_a   1.000
_cell.length_b   1.000
_cell.length_c   1.000
_cell.angle_alpha   90.00
_cell.angle_beta   90.00
_cell.angle_gamma   90.00
#
_symmetry.space_group_name_H-M   'P 1'
#
loop_
_entity.id
_entity.type
_entity.pdbx_description
1 polymer ?
#
loop_
_entity_poly.entity_id
_entity_poly.type
_entity_poly.pdbx_seq_one_letter_code
_entity_poly.pdbx_strand_id
1 'polypeptide(L)'
;AQRAGDHGTPQFRWANVRTTLREIDTHEVHYVKVPDNHIVIDFDIKEDGRKDLNRNLQAASEWPPTYAETSQGGNGVHLHYIYDGDPAELARLYDEDIEIKVFTGDSSLRRKVTHCNNIPVAHISEGLPFKEKKVINKTTMANEKKVRELIERNLRKEIHPATKPSIDFIAKILRDA
;
A
#
# COMPACT_ATOMS: atom_id res chain seq x y z
N ALA A 1 -13.29 7.02 11.67
CA ALA A 1 -12.64 8.12 10.95
C ALA A 1 -12.10 9.15 11.94
N GLN A 2 -11.07 9.90 11.56
CA GLN A 2 -10.51 10.98 12.37
C GLN A 2 -9.98 12.11 11.48
N ARG A 3 -9.95 13.32 12.03
CA ARG A 3 -9.35 14.48 11.36
C ARG A 3 -7.83 14.36 11.31
N ALA A 4 -7.21 15.10 10.40
CA ALA A 4 -5.77 15.33 10.45
C ALA A 4 -5.43 16.22 11.65
N GLY A 5 -4.31 15.93 12.31
CA GLY A 5 -3.70 16.83 13.28
C GLY A 5 -2.94 17.97 12.59
N ASP A 6 -2.34 18.86 13.40
CA ASP A 6 -1.67 20.08 12.94
C ASP A 6 -0.54 19.84 11.92
N HIS A 7 0.06 18.65 11.95
CA HIS A 7 1.10 18.25 10.99
C HIS A 7 0.57 17.42 9.81
N GLY A 8 -0.75 17.39 9.58
CA GLY A 8 -1.36 16.62 8.50
C GLY A 8 -1.26 15.10 8.65
N THR A 9 -1.03 14.60 9.86
CA THR A 9 -0.97 13.17 10.22
C THR A 9 -2.23 12.76 11.01
N PRO A 10 -2.53 11.44 11.18
CA PRO A 10 -3.61 11.00 12.05
C PRO A 10 -3.44 11.56 13.46
N GLN A 11 -4.51 12.10 14.04
CA GLN A 11 -4.48 12.75 15.35
C GLN A 11 -4.34 11.75 16.51
N PHE A 12 -4.98 10.59 16.38
CA PHE A 12 -5.03 9.57 17.42
C PHE A 12 -4.62 8.19 16.86
N ARG A 13 -4.16 7.31 17.74
CA ARG A 13 -4.09 5.87 17.45
C ARG A 13 -5.51 5.31 17.26
N TRP A 14 -5.69 4.36 16.35
CA TRP A 14 -7.00 3.82 16.00
C TRP A 14 -7.78 3.26 17.21
N ALA A 15 -7.11 2.68 18.19
CA ALA A 15 -7.73 2.23 19.43
C ALA A 15 -8.47 3.34 20.20
N ASN A 16 -8.07 4.59 20.00
CA ASN A 16 -8.63 5.76 20.71
C ASN A 16 -9.61 6.57 19.83
N VAL A 17 -9.76 6.24 18.55
CA VAL A 17 -10.69 6.93 17.65
C VAL A 17 -12.12 6.49 17.95
N ARG A 18 -13.00 7.45 18.20
CA ARG A 18 -14.44 7.22 18.49
C ARG A 18 -15.36 7.88 17.47
N THR A 19 -14.80 8.73 16.61
CA THR A 19 -15.56 9.48 15.61
C THR A 19 -15.74 8.68 14.32
N THR A 20 -16.85 8.91 13.65
CA THR A 20 -17.23 8.33 12.35
C THR A 20 -17.10 9.37 11.24
N LEU A 21 -17.25 8.97 9.99
CA LEU A 21 -17.28 9.91 8.84
C LEU A 21 -18.42 10.93 8.92
N ARG A 22 -19.52 10.60 9.63
CA ARG A 22 -20.67 11.50 9.78
C ARG A 22 -20.42 12.65 10.77
N GLU A 23 -19.40 12.51 11.60
CA GLU A 23 -19.09 13.44 12.69
C GLU A 23 -17.90 14.36 12.38
N ILE A 24 -17.29 14.19 11.21
CA ILE A 24 -16.16 15.00 10.76
C ILE A 24 -16.46 15.67 9.42
N ASP A 25 -15.80 16.80 9.15
CA ASP A 25 -15.85 17.44 7.83
C ASP A 25 -14.97 16.64 6.86
N THR A 26 -15.59 15.99 5.86
CA THR A 26 -14.90 15.19 4.84
C THR A 26 -14.30 16.03 3.71
N HIS A 27 -14.61 17.33 3.62
CA HIS A 27 -13.95 18.25 2.71
C HIS A 27 -12.56 18.66 3.20
N GLU A 28 -12.30 18.48 4.49
CA GLU A 28 -10.97 18.63 5.06
C GLU A 28 -10.20 17.31 5.05
N VAL A 29 -8.87 17.42 5.16
CA VAL A 29 -8.02 16.21 5.23
C VAL A 29 -8.38 15.37 6.45
N HIS A 30 -8.71 14.12 6.22
CA HIS A 30 -9.08 13.17 7.25
C HIS A 30 -8.50 11.78 6.98
N TYR A 31 -8.59 10.92 7.97
CA TYR A 31 -8.10 9.55 7.91
C TYR A 31 -9.20 8.56 8.20
N VAL A 32 -9.20 7.46 7.46
CA VAL A 32 -10.18 6.38 7.58
C VAL A 32 -9.46 5.07 7.87
N LYS A 33 -9.97 4.31 8.82
CA LYS A 33 -9.65 2.89 8.96
C LYS A 33 -10.55 2.13 7.99
N VAL A 34 -9.94 1.50 7.01
CA VAL A 34 -10.62 0.64 6.06
C VAL A 34 -10.41 -0.84 6.42
N PRO A 35 -11.23 -1.77 5.91
CA PRO A 35 -10.97 -3.21 6.04
C PRO A 35 -9.59 -3.59 5.50
N ASP A 36 -8.97 -4.64 6.05
CA ASP A 36 -7.61 -5.05 5.67
C ASP A 36 -7.52 -5.49 4.20
N ASN A 37 -8.63 -5.93 3.60
CA ASN A 37 -8.72 -6.27 2.18
C ASN A 37 -9.12 -5.10 1.27
N HIS A 38 -9.24 -3.88 1.80
CA HIS A 38 -9.39 -2.69 0.99
C HIS A 38 -8.03 -2.29 0.41
N ILE A 39 -7.95 -2.22 -0.91
CA ILE A 39 -6.74 -1.80 -1.63
C ILE A 39 -7.01 -0.54 -2.44
N VAL A 40 -5.96 0.20 -2.72
CA VAL A 40 -6.01 1.36 -3.63
C VAL A 40 -4.97 1.18 -4.72
N ILE A 41 -5.39 1.30 -5.97
CA ILE A 41 -4.50 1.41 -7.11
C ILE A 41 -4.24 2.89 -7.33
N ASP A 42 -3.00 3.31 -7.13
CA ASP A 42 -2.56 4.70 -7.19
C ASP A 42 -1.81 4.95 -8.49
N PHE A 43 -2.39 5.77 -9.35
CA PHE A 43 -1.85 6.15 -10.64
C PHE A 43 -1.16 7.50 -10.51
N ASP A 44 0.17 7.49 -10.68
CA ASP A 44 1.04 8.65 -10.59
C ASP A 44 1.88 8.86 -11.87
N ILE A 45 1.31 8.47 -13.04
CA ILE A 45 1.97 8.53 -14.35
C ILE A 45 2.37 9.96 -14.68
N LYS A 46 3.62 10.11 -15.14
CA LYS A 46 4.22 11.41 -15.43
C LYS A 46 4.45 11.60 -16.92
N GLU A 47 4.35 12.84 -17.36
CA GLU A 47 4.84 13.34 -18.62
C GLU A 47 5.79 14.50 -18.36
N ASP A 48 6.98 14.47 -18.93
CA ASP A 48 8.04 15.47 -18.68
C ASP A 48 8.34 15.72 -17.20
N GLY A 49 8.31 14.63 -16.38
CA GLY A 49 8.58 14.66 -14.94
C GLY A 49 7.43 15.22 -14.07
N ARG A 50 6.27 15.52 -14.64
CA ARG A 50 5.08 16.01 -13.93
C ARG A 50 3.94 15.03 -14.08
N LYS A 51 3.18 14.81 -12.99
CA LYS A 51 1.98 13.97 -13.04
C LYS A 51 0.98 14.53 -14.04
N ASP A 52 0.50 13.68 -14.94
CA ASP A 52 -0.48 14.02 -15.97
C ASP A 52 -1.84 13.39 -15.68
N LEU A 53 -2.84 14.23 -15.42
CA LEU A 53 -4.19 13.76 -15.08
C LEU A 53 -4.84 12.94 -16.20
N ASN A 54 -4.67 13.35 -17.46
CA ASN A 54 -5.32 12.70 -18.58
C ASN A 54 -4.77 11.29 -18.79
N ARG A 55 -3.45 11.12 -18.69
CA ARG A 55 -2.81 9.79 -18.74
C ARG A 55 -3.24 8.91 -17.57
N ASN A 56 -3.33 9.47 -16.37
CA ASN A 56 -3.80 8.75 -15.20
C ASN A 56 -5.26 8.30 -15.35
N LEU A 57 -6.14 9.16 -15.86
CA LEU A 57 -7.54 8.82 -16.15
C LEU A 57 -7.64 7.77 -17.25
N GLN A 58 -6.84 7.88 -18.32
CA GLN A 58 -6.82 6.91 -19.39
C GLN A 58 -6.41 5.52 -18.86
N ALA A 59 -5.29 5.43 -18.14
CA ALA A 59 -4.83 4.16 -17.56
C ALA A 59 -5.85 3.59 -16.57
N ALA A 60 -6.45 4.43 -15.73
CA ALA A 60 -7.49 4.01 -14.79
C ALA A 60 -8.76 3.51 -15.49
N SER A 61 -9.10 4.02 -16.68
CA SER A 61 -10.28 3.60 -17.44
C SER A 61 -10.19 2.17 -18.00
N GLU A 62 -9.00 1.58 -18.04
CA GLU A 62 -8.78 0.20 -18.47
C GLU A 62 -9.09 -0.82 -17.37
N TRP A 63 -9.31 -0.34 -16.13
CA TRP A 63 -9.62 -1.17 -14.96
C TRP A 63 -11.14 -1.36 -14.80
N PRO A 64 -11.57 -2.44 -14.11
CA PRO A 64 -12.98 -2.64 -13.78
C PRO A 64 -13.57 -1.40 -13.08
N PRO A 65 -14.81 -1.00 -13.44
CA PRO A 65 -15.44 0.17 -12.84
C PRO A 65 -15.57 0.04 -11.32
N THR A 66 -15.11 1.07 -10.60
CA THR A 66 -15.13 1.13 -9.14
C THR A 66 -15.15 2.57 -8.65
N TYR A 67 -15.23 2.77 -7.33
CA TYR A 67 -15.02 4.08 -6.73
C TYR A 67 -13.65 4.62 -7.10
N ALA A 68 -13.64 5.83 -7.65
CA ALA A 68 -12.43 6.54 -8.05
C ALA A 68 -12.44 7.96 -7.51
N GLU A 69 -11.26 8.44 -7.13
CA GLU A 69 -11.03 9.83 -6.71
C GLU A 69 -9.72 10.36 -7.27
N THR A 70 -9.63 11.68 -7.45
CA THR A 70 -8.35 12.30 -7.76
C THR A 70 -7.52 12.45 -6.49
N SER A 71 -6.20 12.40 -6.64
CA SER A 71 -5.27 12.67 -5.55
C SER A 71 -5.42 14.10 -5.03
N GLN A 72 -4.88 14.38 -3.83
CA GLN A 72 -4.94 15.72 -3.23
C GLN A 72 -4.32 16.81 -4.14
N GLY A 73 -3.30 16.46 -4.93
CA GLY A 73 -2.67 17.37 -5.90
C GLY A 73 -3.46 17.54 -7.20
N GLY A 74 -4.55 16.80 -7.38
CA GLY A 74 -5.43 16.87 -8.53
C GLY A 74 -4.96 16.14 -9.79
N ASN A 75 -3.73 15.64 -9.84
CA ASN A 75 -3.12 15.07 -11.04
C ASN A 75 -2.92 13.54 -10.98
N GLY A 76 -3.04 12.91 -9.81
CA GLY A 76 -3.06 11.45 -9.66
C GLY A 76 -4.49 10.94 -9.59
N VAL A 77 -4.68 9.64 -9.81
CA VAL A 77 -5.99 8.96 -9.72
C VAL A 77 -5.86 7.75 -8.79
N HIS A 78 -6.84 7.57 -7.91
CA HIS A 78 -6.95 6.44 -7.01
C HIS A 78 -8.20 5.62 -7.36
N LEU A 79 -8.02 4.33 -7.67
CA LEU A 79 -9.11 3.37 -7.76
C LEU A 79 -9.17 2.54 -6.48
N HIS A 80 -10.33 2.39 -5.89
CA HIS A 80 -10.54 1.65 -4.66
C HIS A 80 -11.23 0.32 -4.95
N TYR A 81 -10.69 -0.77 -4.40
CA TYR A 81 -11.27 -2.11 -4.52
C TYR A 81 -11.30 -2.84 -3.19
N ILE A 82 -12.22 -3.79 -3.07
CA ILE A 82 -12.15 -4.87 -2.08
C ILE A 82 -11.48 -6.05 -2.77
N TYR A 83 -10.30 -6.43 -2.31
CA TYR A 83 -9.57 -7.57 -2.85
C TYR A 83 -10.06 -8.87 -2.20
N ASP A 84 -10.42 -9.85 -3.03
CA ASP A 84 -10.97 -11.13 -2.56
C ASP A 84 -9.88 -12.14 -2.11
N GLY A 85 -8.60 -11.82 -2.32
CA GLY A 85 -7.45 -12.61 -1.87
C GLY A 85 -6.79 -12.04 -0.61
N ASP A 86 -5.57 -12.51 -0.32
CA ASP A 86 -4.75 -11.98 0.77
C ASP A 86 -3.92 -10.76 0.31
N PRO A 87 -4.22 -9.54 0.77
CA PRO A 87 -3.47 -8.35 0.40
C PRO A 87 -2.00 -8.38 0.81
N ALA A 88 -1.64 -9.21 1.80
CA ALA A 88 -0.26 -9.37 2.23
C ALA A 88 0.62 -10.03 1.16
N GLU A 89 0.03 -10.75 0.21
CA GLU A 89 0.75 -11.39 -0.91
C GLU A 89 0.95 -10.46 -2.11
N LEU A 90 0.21 -9.34 -2.20
CA LEU A 90 0.28 -8.42 -3.33
C LEU A 90 1.63 -7.70 -3.39
N ALA A 91 2.20 -7.59 -4.60
CA ALA A 91 3.32 -6.69 -4.85
C ALA A 91 2.85 -5.23 -4.71
N ARG A 92 3.76 -4.37 -4.26
CA ARG A 92 3.46 -2.94 -4.12
C ARG A 92 3.40 -2.24 -5.47
N LEU A 93 4.24 -2.65 -6.41
CA LEU A 93 4.35 -2.05 -7.73
C LEU A 93 3.54 -2.89 -8.72
N TYR A 94 2.61 -2.26 -9.43
CA TYR A 94 1.89 -2.86 -10.54
C TYR A 94 2.65 -2.64 -11.85
N ASP A 95 3.04 -1.38 -12.10
CA ASP A 95 3.81 -0.93 -13.25
C ASP A 95 4.58 0.34 -12.87
N GLU A 96 5.40 0.89 -13.76
CA GLU A 96 6.03 2.18 -13.56
C GLU A 96 4.97 3.25 -13.24
N ASP A 97 5.16 3.98 -12.16
CA ASP A 97 4.21 5.00 -11.67
C ASP A 97 2.78 4.50 -11.30
N ILE A 98 2.56 3.17 -11.18
CA ILE A 98 1.28 2.60 -10.70
C ILE A 98 1.55 1.71 -9.49
N GLU A 99 1.05 2.12 -8.32
CA GLU A 99 1.26 1.42 -7.06
C GLU A 99 -0.03 0.76 -6.54
N ILE A 100 0.13 -0.41 -5.89
CA ILE A 100 -0.93 -1.06 -5.09
C ILE A 100 -0.68 -0.73 -3.62
N LYS A 101 -1.60 0.01 -3.02
CA LYS A 101 -1.57 0.37 -1.60
C LYS A 101 -2.49 -0.54 -0.80
N VAL A 102 -1.96 -1.13 0.27
CA VAL A 102 -2.70 -1.95 1.24
C VAL A 102 -2.69 -1.27 2.60
N PHE A 103 -3.76 -1.44 3.39
CA PHE A 103 -4.01 -0.73 4.63
C PHE A 103 -4.21 -1.69 5.79
N THR A 104 -3.20 -2.54 6.04
CA THR A 104 -3.23 -3.53 7.13
C THR A 104 -2.75 -2.93 8.46
N GLY A 105 -3.11 -3.55 9.57
CA GLY A 105 -2.69 -3.14 10.91
C GLY A 105 -3.19 -1.74 11.30
N ASP A 106 -2.29 -0.87 11.73
CA ASP A 106 -2.61 0.52 12.11
C ASP A 106 -2.55 1.52 10.95
N SER A 107 -2.45 1.03 9.72
CA SER A 107 -2.44 1.90 8.54
C SER A 107 -3.72 2.72 8.41
N SER A 108 -3.61 3.88 7.80
CA SER A 108 -4.70 4.82 7.60
C SER A 108 -4.80 5.22 6.13
N LEU A 109 -6.01 5.15 5.59
CA LEU A 109 -6.29 5.78 4.31
C LEU A 109 -6.48 7.28 4.52
N ARG A 110 -5.61 8.10 3.92
CA ARG A 110 -5.75 9.56 3.91
C ARG A 110 -6.72 9.95 2.82
N ARG A 111 -7.67 10.81 3.15
CA ARG A 111 -8.68 11.29 2.21
C ARG A 111 -8.92 12.78 2.32
N LYS A 112 -9.34 13.35 1.21
CA LYS A 112 -10.00 14.63 1.11
C LYS A 112 -10.98 14.49 -0.04
N VAL A 113 -12.26 14.32 0.26
CA VAL A 113 -13.28 14.02 -0.73
C VAL A 113 -13.68 15.30 -1.45
N THR A 114 -13.00 15.62 -2.53
CA THR A 114 -13.29 16.80 -3.37
C THR A 114 -13.75 16.42 -4.77
N HIS A 115 -13.20 15.34 -5.33
CA HIS A 115 -13.50 14.88 -6.68
C HIS A 115 -13.55 13.36 -6.72
N CYS A 116 -14.75 12.80 -6.77
CA CYS A 116 -14.96 11.36 -6.92
C CYS A 116 -16.10 11.09 -7.90
N ASN A 117 -16.15 9.85 -8.40
CA ASN A 117 -17.15 9.41 -9.37
C ASN A 117 -18.46 8.94 -8.74
N ASN A 118 -18.58 8.89 -7.41
CA ASN A 118 -19.74 8.41 -6.64
C ASN A 118 -20.23 6.98 -7.00
N ILE A 119 -19.32 6.14 -7.54
CA ILE A 119 -19.61 4.71 -7.78
C ILE A 119 -19.25 3.93 -6.50
N PRO A 120 -19.99 2.86 -6.14
CA PRO A 120 -19.59 1.99 -5.03
C PRO A 120 -18.23 1.33 -5.27
N VAL A 121 -17.53 1.02 -4.18
CA VAL A 121 -16.28 0.24 -4.23
C VAL A 121 -16.60 -1.16 -4.73
N ALA A 122 -15.95 -1.59 -5.81
CA ALA A 122 -16.13 -2.91 -6.41
C ALA A 122 -15.17 -3.95 -5.81
N HIS A 123 -15.46 -5.22 -6.06
CA HIS A 123 -14.55 -6.34 -5.77
C HIS A 123 -13.59 -6.59 -6.93
N ILE A 124 -12.38 -7.06 -6.61
CA ILE A 124 -11.39 -7.53 -7.57
C ILE A 124 -10.69 -8.78 -7.02
N SER A 125 -10.55 -9.81 -7.86
CA SER A 125 -9.98 -11.11 -7.47
C SER A 125 -8.72 -11.49 -8.24
N GLU A 126 -8.46 -10.87 -9.41
CA GLU A 126 -7.39 -11.26 -10.32
C GLU A 126 -6.76 -10.03 -11.02
N GLY A 127 -5.72 -10.29 -11.81
CA GLY A 127 -5.02 -9.23 -12.56
C GLY A 127 -4.01 -8.44 -11.73
N LEU A 128 -3.79 -8.78 -10.45
CA LEU A 128 -2.84 -8.10 -9.57
C LEU A 128 -1.54 -8.89 -9.42
N PRO A 129 -0.37 -8.23 -9.41
CA PRO A 129 0.91 -8.90 -9.25
C PRO A 129 1.13 -9.34 -7.79
N PHE A 130 1.73 -10.50 -7.62
CA PHE A 130 2.13 -11.02 -6.32
C PHE A 130 3.59 -10.70 -6.01
N LYS A 131 3.91 -10.60 -4.73
CA LYS A 131 5.30 -10.54 -4.27
C LYS A 131 6.05 -11.77 -4.77
N GLU A 132 7.21 -11.55 -5.36
CA GLU A 132 8.12 -12.67 -5.63
C GLU A 132 8.41 -13.39 -4.32
N LYS A 133 8.15 -14.70 -4.28
CA LYS A 133 8.62 -15.54 -3.17
C LYS A 133 10.14 -15.46 -3.19
N LYS A 134 10.73 -14.91 -2.13
CA LYS A 134 12.19 -14.94 -1.97
C LYS A 134 12.63 -16.40 -1.90
N VAL A 135 13.02 -16.94 -3.04
CA VAL A 135 13.60 -18.29 -3.10
C VAL A 135 15.00 -18.17 -2.55
N ILE A 136 15.26 -18.90 -1.46
CA ILE A 136 16.61 -19.01 -0.94
C ILE A 136 17.40 -19.84 -1.94
N ASN A 137 18.45 -19.25 -2.52
CA ASN A 137 19.28 -19.94 -3.49
C ASN A 137 20.05 -21.07 -2.79
N LYS A 138 19.65 -22.32 -3.05
CA LYS A 138 20.27 -23.51 -2.45
C LYS A 138 21.77 -23.57 -2.66
N THR A 139 22.27 -23.09 -3.82
CA THR A 139 23.71 -23.03 -4.10
C THR A 139 24.44 -22.01 -3.20
N THR A 140 23.76 -20.92 -2.83
CA THR A 140 24.30 -19.95 -1.87
C THR A 140 24.31 -20.54 -0.46
N MET A 141 23.28 -21.31 -0.10
CA MET A 141 23.17 -21.97 1.20
C MET A 141 24.19 -23.10 1.42
N ALA A 142 24.63 -23.75 0.34
CA ALA A 142 25.67 -24.76 0.41
C ALA A 142 27.09 -24.20 0.66
N ASN A 143 27.26 -22.87 0.71
CA ASN A 143 28.54 -22.24 0.94
C ASN A 143 28.52 -21.43 2.23
N GLU A 144 29.24 -21.90 3.26
CA GLU A 144 29.28 -21.30 4.60
C GLU A 144 29.64 -19.81 4.57
N LYS A 145 30.62 -19.40 3.76
CA LYS A 145 31.02 -17.99 3.63
C LYS A 145 29.88 -17.12 3.13
N LYS A 146 29.14 -17.57 2.10
CA LYS A 146 27.99 -16.84 1.55
C LYS A 146 26.83 -16.78 2.52
N VAL A 147 26.63 -17.81 3.32
CA VAL A 147 25.61 -17.84 4.38
C VAL A 147 25.97 -16.82 5.47
N ARG A 148 27.22 -16.75 5.93
CA ARG A 148 27.69 -15.75 6.88
C ARG A 148 27.48 -14.33 6.35
N GLU A 149 27.92 -14.04 5.13
CA GLU A 149 27.73 -12.73 4.50
C GLU A 149 26.25 -12.34 4.41
N LEU A 150 25.37 -13.31 4.12
CA LEU A 150 23.91 -13.09 4.05
C LEU A 150 23.34 -12.74 5.44
N ILE A 151 23.74 -13.48 6.48
CA ILE A 151 23.33 -13.22 7.87
C ILE A 151 23.83 -11.85 8.32
N GLU A 152 25.10 -11.55 8.16
CA GLU A 152 25.70 -10.27 8.56
C GLU A 152 25.02 -9.08 7.86
N ARG A 153 24.76 -9.20 6.55
CA ARG A 153 24.05 -8.15 5.80
C ARG A 153 22.63 -7.91 6.33
N ASN A 154 21.94 -8.95 6.78
CA ASN A 154 20.60 -8.80 7.35
C ASN A 154 20.60 -8.27 8.79
N LEU A 155 21.63 -8.60 9.58
CA LEU A 155 21.82 -8.03 10.91
C LEU A 155 22.16 -6.52 10.90
N ARG A 156 22.78 -6.04 9.83
CA ARG A 156 23.10 -4.61 9.66
C ARG A 156 21.93 -3.76 9.17
N LYS A 157 20.80 -4.35 8.80
CA LYS A 157 19.61 -3.59 8.40
C LYS A 157 18.98 -2.92 9.60
N GLU A 158 18.68 -1.63 9.46
CA GLU A 158 17.85 -0.93 10.44
C GLU A 158 16.47 -1.60 10.54
N ILE A 159 16.06 -1.86 11.76
CA ILE A 159 14.76 -2.43 12.07
C ILE A 159 13.81 -1.25 12.33
N HIS A 160 12.97 -0.93 11.36
CA HIS A 160 11.89 0.02 11.58
C HIS A 160 10.68 -0.67 12.24
N PRO A 161 9.95 0.02 13.14
CA PRO A 161 8.80 -0.57 13.85
C PRO A 161 7.70 -1.16 12.94
N ALA A 162 7.65 -0.74 11.68
CA ALA A 162 6.68 -1.21 10.69
C ALA A 162 7.18 -2.35 9.79
N THR A 163 8.45 -2.78 9.92
CA THR A 163 9.01 -3.87 9.13
C THR A 163 9.12 -5.14 9.96
N LYS A 164 8.68 -6.29 9.40
CA LYS A 164 9.00 -7.59 10.00
C LYS A 164 10.51 -7.70 10.19
N PRO A 165 10.99 -8.08 11.38
CA PRO A 165 12.40 -8.14 11.67
C PRO A 165 13.15 -9.07 10.70
N SER A 166 14.36 -8.68 10.36
CA SER A 166 15.30 -9.54 9.62
C SER A 166 15.57 -10.90 10.33
N ILE A 167 15.25 -10.99 11.61
CA ILE A 167 15.29 -12.21 12.44
C ILE A 167 14.45 -13.33 11.84
N ASP A 168 13.25 -13.07 11.32
CA ASP A 168 12.40 -14.09 10.68
C ASP A 168 13.07 -14.67 9.43
N PHE A 169 13.79 -13.83 8.68
CA PHE A 169 14.52 -14.24 7.50
C PHE A 169 15.78 -15.04 7.86
N ILE A 170 16.50 -14.63 8.91
CA ILE A 170 17.65 -15.36 9.44
C ILE A 170 17.20 -16.74 9.96
N ALA A 171 16.10 -16.78 10.72
CA ALA A 171 15.55 -18.05 11.21
C ALA A 171 15.12 -19.00 10.06
N LYS A 172 14.64 -18.45 8.95
CA LYS A 172 14.34 -19.20 7.74
C LYS A 172 15.62 -19.74 7.08
N ILE A 173 16.66 -18.92 6.97
CA ILE A 173 17.96 -19.34 6.45
C ILE A 173 18.51 -20.51 7.25
N LEU A 174 18.47 -20.43 8.59
CA LEU A 174 19.00 -21.49 9.47
C LEU A 174 18.19 -22.77 9.46
N ARG A 175 16.90 -22.72 9.11
CA ARG A 175 16.07 -23.94 8.97
C ARG A 175 16.23 -24.62 7.62
N ASP A 176 16.57 -23.87 6.58
CA ASP A 176 16.65 -24.35 5.20
C ASP A 176 18.10 -24.72 4.82
N ALA A 177 19.10 -24.50 5.72
CA ALA A 177 20.50 -24.90 5.59
C ALA A 177 20.77 -26.26 6.19
#